data_cb7f1cc70fd56ca44806493c6af24b62
#
_entry.id   cb7f1cc70fd56ca44806493c6af24b62
#
_cell.length_a   1.000
_cell.length_b   1.000
_cell.length_c   1.000
_cell.angle_alpha   90.00
_cell.angle_beta   90.00
_cell.angle_gamma   90.00
#
_symmetry.space_group_name_H-M   'P 1'
#
loop_
_entity.id
_entity.type
_entity.pdbx_description
1 polymer ?
#
loop_
_entity_poly.entity_id
_entity_poly.type
_entity_poly.pdbx_seq_one_letter_code
_entity_poly.pdbx_strand_id
1 'polypeptide(L)'
;KYSDQLLKKSNKATETTSNMSIDDIMTAFKFLTDKDAFESHYRRLFAKRLIHGTSTSDEDEEAVIQRLQSENSMEYTGKITKMFQDIRLSKQLERDFENTVKADPAYSKSKYADFQPFVLAETMWPFSYQEVDFKLPQELVPTHEGLEKLYTSKHNGRVLKWLWPLCRGELKANIGKPGKPPF
;
A
#
# COMPACT_ATOMS: atom_id res chain seq x y z
N LYS A 1 13.77 7.87 -11.88
CA LYS A 1 13.02 7.40 -13.06
C LYS A 1 13.43 5.97 -13.43
N TYR A 2 14.72 5.68 -13.67
CA TYR A 2 15.19 4.32 -14.03
C TYR A 2 14.94 3.29 -12.94
N SER A 3 15.25 3.59 -11.67
CA SER A 3 14.95 2.72 -10.53
C SER A 3 13.47 2.35 -10.45
N ASP A 4 12.59 3.30 -10.71
CA ASP A 4 11.15 3.07 -10.70
C ASP A 4 10.70 2.16 -11.87
N GLN A 5 11.32 2.30 -13.03
CA GLN A 5 11.03 1.44 -14.18
C GLN A 5 11.49 -0.01 -13.94
N LEU A 6 12.65 -0.21 -13.32
CA LEU A 6 13.17 -1.53 -12.98
C LEU A 6 12.28 -2.26 -11.97
N LEU A 7 11.81 -1.55 -10.95
CA LEU A 7 11.04 -2.11 -9.84
C LEU A 7 9.52 -2.18 -10.12
N LYS A 8 9.07 -1.72 -11.27
CA LYS A 8 7.67 -1.69 -11.64
C LYS A 8 7.33 -2.84 -12.59
N LYS A 9 6.27 -3.59 -12.29
CA LYS A 9 5.72 -4.57 -13.22
C LYS A 9 5.38 -3.89 -14.54
N SER A 10 6.11 -4.23 -15.59
CA SER A 10 5.81 -3.78 -16.95
C SER A 10 4.96 -4.84 -17.64
N ASN A 11 3.78 -4.47 -18.12
CA ASN A 11 2.94 -5.33 -18.96
C ASN A 11 3.49 -5.46 -20.39
N LYS A 12 4.59 -4.77 -20.70
CA LYS A 12 5.34 -4.91 -21.97
C LYS A 12 6.82 -4.88 -21.62
N ALA A 13 7.47 -6.01 -21.79
CA ALA A 13 8.91 -6.12 -21.87
C ALA A 13 9.36 -5.29 -23.11
N THR A 14 9.67 -4.03 -22.91
CA THR A 14 10.50 -3.30 -23.84
C THR A 14 11.93 -3.77 -23.57
N GLU A 15 12.45 -4.58 -24.49
CA GLU A 15 13.78 -5.24 -24.43
C GLU A 15 14.96 -4.30 -24.16
N THR A 16 14.75 -3.00 -24.13
CA THR A 16 15.78 -1.98 -23.93
C THR A 16 16.04 -1.58 -22.46
N THR A 17 15.19 -1.99 -21.51
CA THR A 17 15.37 -1.66 -20.07
C THR A 17 15.92 -2.84 -19.25
N SER A 18 16.10 -4.00 -19.85
CA SER A 18 16.38 -5.26 -19.14
C SER A 18 17.83 -5.44 -18.68
N ASN A 19 18.72 -4.52 -18.99
CA ASN A 19 20.15 -4.68 -18.68
C ASN A 19 20.66 -3.86 -17.48
N MET A 20 19.82 -3.03 -16.84
CA MET A 20 20.22 -2.34 -15.60
C MET A 20 19.89 -3.19 -14.38
N SER A 21 20.91 -3.48 -13.61
CA SER A 21 20.78 -4.17 -12.32
C SER A 21 20.59 -3.18 -11.17
N ILE A 22 20.22 -3.70 -9.99
CA ILE A 22 20.17 -2.90 -8.75
C ILE A 22 21.57 -2.31 -8.45
N ASP A 23 22.63 -3.05 -8.77
CA ASP A 23 24.02 -2.60 -8.57
C ASP A 23 24.38 -1.39 -9.45
N ASP A 24 23.87 -1.32 -10.67
CA ASP A 24 24.05 -0.16 -11.55
C ASP A 24 23.37 1.10 -10.98
N ILE A 25 22.17 0.93 -10.43
CA ILE A 25 21.44 2.01 -9.76
C ILE A 25 22.24 2.51 -8.56
N MET A 26 22.78 1.60 -7.74
CA MET A 26 23.55 1.96 -6.56
C MET A 26 24.89 2.59 -6.94
N THR A 27 25.52 2.14 -8.02
CA THR A 27 26.72 2.78 -8.57
C THR A 27 26.44 4.22 -8.96
N ALA A 28 25.35 4.46 -9.72
CA ALA A 28 24.93 5.82 -10.07
C ALA A 28 24.59 6.67 -8.84
N PHE A 29 23.95 6.08 -7.84
CA PHE A 29 23.59 6.73 -6.59
C PHE A 29 24.80 7.29 -5.82
N LYS A 30 25.95 6.60 -5.85
CA LYS A 30 27.19 7.04 -5.19
C LYS A 30 27.69 8.39 -5.71
N PHE A 31 27.45 8.67 -6.99
CA PHE A 31 27.87 9.91 -7.64
C PHE A 31 26.86 11.05 -7.55
N LEU A 32 25.70 10.82 -6.89
CA LEU A 32 24.71 11.88 -6.72
C LEU A 32 25.18 12.90 -5.67
N THR A 33 25.15 14.16 -6.06
CA THR A 33 25.48 15.29 -5.18
C THR A 33 24.36 15.56 -4.19
N ASP A 34 23.11 15.49 -4.64
CA ASP A 34 21.92 15.75 -3.82
C ASP A 34 21.16 14.42 -3.55
N LYS A 35 21.58 13.75 -2.47
CA LYS A 35 20.96 12.50 -2.05
C LYS A 35 19.57 12.69 -1.43
N ASP A 36 19.31 13.83 -0.82
CA ASP A 36 18.01 14.13 -0.19
C ASP A 36 16.92 14.32 -1.23
N ALA A 37 17.23 15.01 -2.33
CA ALA A 37 16.32 15.11 -3.46
C ALA A 37 16.02 13.74 -4.08
N PHE A 38 17.02 12.86 -4.17
CA PHE A 38 16.82 11.48 -4.62
C PHE A 38 15.88 10.73 -3.69
N GLU A 39 16.11 10.76 -2.35
CA GLU A 39 15.28 10.08 -1.35
C GLU A 39 13.82 10.54 -1.47
N SER A 40 13.61 11.84 -1.48
CA SER A 40 12.26 12.41 -1.57
C SER A 40 11.52 11.97 -2.84
N HIS A 41 12.22 11.97 -3.98
CA HIS A 41 11.66 11.52 -5.25
C HIS A 41 11.42 9.99 -5.27
N TYR A 42 12.41 9.20 -4.81
CA TYR A 42 12.31 7.75 -4.71
C TYR A 42 11.15 7.35 -3.80
N ARG A 43 11.04 7.93 -2.61
CA ARG A 43 9.98 7.67 -1.63
C ARG A 43 8.59 7.94 -2.20
N ARG A 44 8.42 9.00 -3.00
CA ARG A 44 7.14 9.31 -3.66
C ARG A 44 6.75 8.24 -4.70
N LEU A 45 7.70 7.78 -5.51
CA LEU A 45 7.47 6.73 -6.49
C LEU A 45 7.25 5.37 -5.80
N PHE A 46 8.02 5.09 -4.76
CA PHE A 46 7.90 3.90 -3.94
C PHE A 46 6.52 3.78 -3.28
N ALA A 47 6.02 4.88 -2.68
CA ALA A 47 4.68 4.93 -2.12
C ALA A 47 3.61 4.53 -3.16
N LYS A 48 3.73 5.05 -4.37
CA LYS A 48 2.81 4.71 -5.47
C LYS A 48 2.89 3.22 -5.83
N ARG A 49 4.10 2.66 -5.94
CA ARG A 49 4.26 1.23 -6.26
C ARG A 49 3.65 0.35 -5.19
N LEU A 50 3.91 0.66 -3.92
CA LEU A 50 3.41 -0.11 -2.78
C LEU A 50 1.87 -0.09 -2.70
N ILE A 51 1.26 1.09 -2.78
CA ILE A 51 -0.20 1.24 -2.67
C ILE A 51 -0.93 0.59 -3.86
N HIS A 52 -0.37 0.70 -5.06
CA HIS A 52 -1.01 0.13 -6.26
C HIS A 52 -0.60 -1.32 -6.54
N GLY A 53 0.27 -1.90 -5.72
CA GLY A 53 0.75 -3.28 -5.92
C GLY A 53 1.47 -3.46 -7.27
N THR A 54 2.15 -2.42 -7.75
CA THR A 54 2.82 -2.42 -9.06
C THR A 54 4.31 -2.74 -8.97
N SER A 55 4.83 -3.08 -7.80
CA SER A 55 6.20 -3.57 -7.63
C SER A 55 6.39 -4.93 -8.29
N THR A 56 7.57 -5.18 -8.84
CA THR A 56 7.94 -6.45 -9.47
C THR A 56 7.84 -7.60 -8.48
N SER A 57 8.50 -7.43 -7.32
CA SER A 57 8.41 -8.34 -6.18
C SER A 57 8.70 -7.58 -4.87
N ASP A 58 8.28 -8.15 -3.73
CA ASP A 58 8.63 -7.61 -2.41
C ASP A 58 10.14 -7.79 -2.15
N GLU A 59 10.75 -8.85 -2.69
CA GLU A 59 12.18 -9.18 -2.57
C GLU A 59 13.07 -8.15 -3.27
N ASP A 60 12.70 -7.71 -4.48
CA ASP A 60 13.45 -6.69 -5.22
C ASP A 60 13.39 -5.33 -4.49
N GLU A 61 12.23 -4.96 -3.96
CA GLU A 61 12.12 -3.73 -3.16
C GLU A 61 12.96 -3.82 -1.88
N GLU A 62 12.93 -4.97 -1.20
CA GLU A 62 13.73 -5.22 0.00
C GLU A 62 15.23 -5.17 -0.30
N ALA A 63 15.67 -5.73 -1.42
CA ALA A 63 17.06 -5.70 -1.85
C ALA A 63 17.57 -4.27 -2.07
N VAL A 64 16.76 -3.41 -2.71
CA VAL A 64 17.11 -1.98 -2.89
C VAL A 64 17.18 -1.26 -1.54
N ILE A 65 16.23 -1.52 -0.64
CA ILE A 65 16.22 -0.92 0.69
C ILE A 65 17.49 -1.31 1.47
N GLN A 66 17.85 -2.60 1.46
CA GLN A 66 19.05 -3.11 2.13
C GLN A 66 20.33 -2.47 1.56
N ARG A 67 20.42 -2.31 0.24
CA ARG A 67 21.55 -1.62 -0.39
C ARG A 67 21.60 -0.14 0.00
N LEU A 68 20.46 0.56 0.02
CA LEU A 68 20.42 1.94 0.50
C LEU A 68 20.85 2.05 1.97
N GLN A 69 20.45 1.10 2.82
CA GLN A 69 20.84 1.05 4.24
C GLN A 69 22.32 0.78 4.44
N SER A 70 22.95 -0.04 3.61
CA SER A 70 24.39 -0.34 3.73
C SER A 70 25.28 0.86 3.41
N GLU A 71 24.77 1.81 2.64
CA GLU A 71 25.54 2.97 2.16
C GLU A 71 25.12 4.29 2.81
N ASN A 72 24.04 4.31 3.59
CA ASN A 72 23.50 5.52 4.18
C ASN A 72 23.07 5.30 5.63
N SER A 73 22.89 6.41 6.37
CA SER A 73 22.41 6.34 7.75
C SER A 73 21.00 5.79 7.87
N MET A 74 20.67 5.27 9.04
CA MET A 74 19.30 4.84 9.36
C MET A 74 18.30 6.01 9.32
N GLU A 75 18.73 7.23 9.58
CA GLU A 75 17.90 8.42 9.47
C GLU A 75 17.47 8.64 8.02
N TYR A 76 18.40 8.50 7.07
CA TYR A 76 18.13 8.64 5.64
C TYR A 76 17.15 7.57 5.12
N THR A 77 17.34 6.32 5.52
CA THR A 77 16.55 5.18 5.01
C THR A 77 15.31 4.86 5.83
N GLY A 78 15.17 5.45 7.02
CA GLY A 78 14.16 5.09 8.02
C GLY A 78 12.72 5.20 7.50
N LYS A 79 12.41 6.26 6.74
CA LYS A 79 11.07 6.46 6.17
C LYS A 79 10.73 5.39 5.13
N ILE A 80 11.66 5.09 4.23
CA ILE A 80 11.48 4.07 3.19
C ILE A 80 11.27 2.69 3.83
N THR A 81 12.12 2.34 4.79
CA THR A 81 12.03 1.09 5.55
C THR A 81 10.68 0.96 6.26
N LYS A 82 10.25 2.03 6.93
CA LYS A 82 8.98 2.05 7.64
C LYS A 82 7.78 1.89 6.72
N MET A 83 7.79 2.54 5.56
CA MET A 83 6.74 2.39 4.56
C MET A 83 6.62 0.93 4.08
N PHE A 84 7.74 0.26 3.84
CA PHE A 84 7.75 -1.15 3.46
C PHE A 84 7.18 -2.05 4.56
N GLN A 85 7.57 -1.81 5.81
CA GLN A 85 7.03 -2.52 6.97
C GLN A 85 5.52 -2.31 7.13
N ASP A 86 5.03 -1.09 6.94
CA ASP A 86 3.60 -0.77 7.04
C ASP A 86 2.77 -1.58 6.04
N ILE A 87 3.25 -1.75 4.81
CA ILE A 87 2.56 -2.58 3.81
C ILE A 87 2.54 -4.06 4.22
N ARG A 88 3.66 -4.58 4.74
CA ARG A 88 3.71 -5.98 5.23
C ARG A 88 2.74 -6.20 6.39
N LEU A 89 2.69 -5.26 7.33
CA LEU A 89 1.75 -5.30 8.46
C LEU A 89 0.30 -5.15 8.00
N SER A 90 0.03 -4.31 7.00
CA SER A 90 -1.29 -4.15 6.42
C SER A 90 -1.79 -5.44 5.75
N LYS A 91 -0.94 -6.12 4.98
CA LYS A 91 -1.23 -7.44 4.39
C LYS A 91 -1.51 -8.51 5.48
N GLN A 92 -0.83 -8.43 6.62
CA GLN A 92 -1.10 -9.33 7.75
C GLN A 92 -2.43 -9.01 8.42
N LEU A 93 -2.73 -7.73 8.63
CA LEU A 93 -3.99 -7.30 9.21
C LEU A 93 -5.20 -7.67 8.35
N GLU A 94 -5.06 -7.56 7.03
CA GLU A 94 -6.07 -8.00 6.05
C GLU A 94 -6.41 -9.49 6.24
N ARG A 95 -5.39 -10.35 6.28
CA ARG A 95 -5.56 -11.79 6.52
C ARG A 95 -6.20 -12.09 7.88
N ASP A 96 -5.77 -11.39 8.91
CA ASP A 96 -6.30 -11.55 10.26
C ASP A 96 -7.77 -11.12 10.33
N PHE A 97 -8.11 -10.03 9.65
CA PHE A 97 -9.49 -9.55 9.55
C PHE A 97 -10.38 -10.56 8.79
N GLU A 98 -9.94 -11.04 7.64
CA GLU A 98 -10.66 -12.09 6.90
C GLU A 98 -10.91 -13.33 7.75
N ASN A 99 -9.92 -13.81 8.49
CA ASN A 99 -10.06 -14.98 9.36
C ASN A 99 -11.05 -14.71 10.49
N THR A 100 -11.00 -13.52 11.10
CA THR A 100 -11.93 -13.10 12.16
C THR A 100 -13.36 -13.04 11.64
N VAL A 101 -13.55 -12.45 10.47
CA VAL A 101 -14.87 -12.33 9.83
C VAL A 101 -15.42 -13.69 9.44
N LYS A 102 -14.60 -14.58 8.86
CA LYS A 102 -15.02 -15.95 8.49
C LYS A 102 -15.35 -16.83 9.69
N ALA A 103 -14.78 -16.55 10.86
CA ALA A 103 -15.05 -17.25 12.11
C ALA A 103 -16.33 -16.75 12.82
N ASP A 104 -16.91 -15.62 12.42
CA ASP A 104 -18.17 -15.11 12.98
C ASP A 104 -19.32 -16.03 12.57
N PRO A 105 -20.10 -16.62 13.51
CA PRO A 105 -21.29 -17.44 13.17
C PRO A 105 -22.36 -16.70 12.38
N ALA A 106 -22.40 -15.36 12.49
CA ALA A 106 -23.28 -14.49 11.73
C ALA A 106 -22.66 -14.05 10.38
N TYR A 107 -21.55 -14.69 9.97
CA TYR A 107 -20.88 -14.35 8.73
C TYR A 107 -21.79 -14.56 7.51
N SER A 108 -21.94 -13.51 6.73
CA SER A 108 -22.47 -13.61 5.37
C SER A 108 -21.63 -12.71 4.48
N LYS A 109 -21.38 -13.16 3.25
CA LYS A 109 -20.67 -12.33 2.25
C LYS A 109 -21.37 -10.99 1.96
N SER A 110 -22.66 -10.90 2.26
CA SER A 110 -23.44 -9.67 2.10
C SER A 110 -23.26 -8.68 3.26
N LYS A 111 -22.72 -9.12 4.41
CA LYS A 111 -22.51 -8.28 5.59
C LYS A 111 -21.19 -7.53 5.56
N TYR A 112 -20.16 -8.13 4.97
CA TYR A 112 -18.82 -7.55 4.92
C TYR A 112 -18.40 -7.37 3.47
N ALA A 113 -17.94 -6.17 3.14
CA ALA A 113 -17.38 -5.88 1.84
C ALA A 113 -15.99 -6.49 1.70
N ASP A 114 -15.59 -6.82 0.47
CA ASP A 114 -14.19 -7.10 0.16
C ASP A 114 -13.39 -5.83 0.44
N PHE A 115 -12.36 -5.94 1.26
CA PHE A 115 -11.67 -4.77 1.79
C PHE A 115 -10.18 -5.01 1.95
N GLN A 116 -9.38 -4.09 1.42
CA GLN A 116 -7.94 -4.08 1.56
C GLN A 116 -7.51 -2.90 2.43
N PRO A 117 -7.17 -3.11 3.70
CA PRO A 117 -6.71 -2.05 4.59
C PRO A 117 -5.26 -1.68 4.33
N PHE A 118 -4.96 -0.38 4.37
CA PHE A 118 -3.60 0.14 4.45
C PHE A 118 -3.45 0.91 5.77
N VAL A 119 -2.73 0.35 6.74
CA VAL A 119 -2.42 1.00 8.01
C VAL A 119 -1.01 1.55 7.95
N LEU A 120 -0.92 2.87 7.88
CA LEU A 120 0.28 3.59 7.49
C LEU A 120 0.68 4.58 8.59
N ALA A 121 1.98 4.67 8.89
CA ALA A 121 2.50 5.68 9.82
C ALA A 121 2.45 7.07 9.18
N GLU A 122 1.61 7.97 9.68
CA GLU A 122 1.26 9.26 9.06
C GLU A 122 2.48 10.07 8.60
N THR A 123 3.50 10.20 9.44
CA THR A 123 4.68 11.03 9.17
C THR A 123 5.67 10.43 8.16
N MET A 124 5.53 9.14 7.84
CA MET A 124 6.47 8.42 6.97
C MET A 124 6.06 8.50 5.50
N TRP A 125 4.77 8.60 5.23
CA TRP A 125 4.22 8.56 3.88
C TRP A 125 4.13 9.95 3.24
N PRO A 126 4.49 10.09 1.97
CA PRO A 126 4.49 11.38 1.27
C PRO A 126 3.11 11.73 0.69
N PHE A 127 2.05 11.58 1.50
CA PHE A 127 0.71 11.92 1.07
C PHE A 127 0.38 13.37 1.35
N SER A 128 -0.33 13.98 0.41
CA SER A 128 -1.00 15.26 0.58
C SER A 128 -2.47 15.06 0.27
N TYR A 129 -3.34 15.45 1.20
CA TYR A 129 -4.79 15.35 1.04
C TYR A 129 -5.46 16.54 1.71
N GLN A 130 -6.65 16.86 1.25
CA GLN A 130 -7.54 17.80 1.92
C GLN A 130 -8.59 16.99 2.67
N GLU A 131 -8.89 17.39 3.88
CA GLU A 131 -9.98 16.76 4.63
C GLU A 131 -11.31 17.04 3.94
N VAL A 132 -12.13 16.00 3.86
CA VAL A 132 -13.48 16.07 3.30
C VAL A 132 -14.47 15.57 4.33
N ASP A 133 -15.64 16.18 4.36
CA ASP A 133 -16.77 15.64 5.10
C ASP A 133 -17.33 14.46 4.31
N PHE A 134 -17.06 13.25 4.79
CA PHE A 134 -17.47 12.00 4.15
C PHE A 134 -18.36 11.18 5.06
N LYS A 135 -19.54 10.85 4.57
CA LYS A 135 -20.46 9.94 5.26
C LYS A 135 -20.32 8.53 4.70
N LEU A 136 -19.85 7.62 5.54
CA LEU A 136 -19.68 6.23 5.16
C LEU A 136 -21.04 5.59 4.82
N PRO A 137 -21.19 4.91 3.66
CA PRO A 137 -22.37 4.12 3.33
C PRO A 137 -22.64 3.05 4.37
N GLN A 138 -23.94 2.81 4.66
CA GLN A 138 -24.33 1.88 5.73
C GLN A 138 -23.84 0.45 5.48
N GLU A 139 -23.72 0.06 4.22
CA GLU A 139 -23.24 -1.25 3.80
C GLU A 139 -21.76 -1.49 4.16
N LEU A 140 -20.99 -0.43 4.31
CA LEU A 140 -19.57 -0.51 4.66
C LEU A 140 -19.29 -0.39 6.16
N VAL A 141 -20.28 0.04 6.95
CA VAL A 141 -20.13 0.22 8.40
C VAL A 141 -19.68 -1.05 9.11
N PRO A 142 -20.26 -2.25 8.84
CA PRO A 142 -19.80 -3.48 9.53
C PRO A 142 -18.33 -3.82 9.28
N THR A 143 -17.85 -3.59 8.05
CA THR A 143 -16.44 -3.82 7.68
C THR A 143 -15.53 -2.83 8.39
N HIS A 144 -15.91 -1.56 8.42
CA HIS A 144 -15.18 -0.49 9.08
C HIS A 144 -15.05 -0.74 10.58
N GLU A 145 -16.17 -0.91 11.28
CA GLU A 145 -16.20 -1.15 12.73
C GLU A 145 -15.49 -2.45 13.12
N GLY A 146 -15.64 -3.50 12.31
CA GLY A 146 -14.97 -4.77 12.52
C GLY A 146 -13.44 -4.64 12.45
N LEU A 147 -12.92 -3.88 11.49
CA LEU A 147 -11.48 -3.63 11.37
C LEU A 147 -10.96 -2.78 12.53
N GLU A 148 -11.67 -1.70 12.90
CA GLU A 148 -11.26 -0.86 14.03
C GLU A 148 -11.21 -1.64 15.33
N LYS A 149 -12.22 -2.47 15.58
CA LYS A 149 -12.26 -3.35 16.76
C LYS A 149 -11.10 -4.33 16.78
N LEU A 150 -10.81 -4.98 15.65
CA LEU A 150 -9.68 -5.90 15.54
C LEU A 150 -8.35 -5.16 15.75
N TYR A 151 -8.17 -4.02 15.12
CA TYR A 151 -6.93 -3.24 15.24
C TYR A 151 -6.71 -2.76 16.68
N THR A 152 -7.72 -2.21 17.31
CA THR A 152 -7.65 -1.71 18.70
C THR A 152 -7.36 -2.87 19.68
N SER A 153 -7.92 -4.06 19.46
CA SER A 153 -7.65 -5.23 20.30
C SER A 153 -6.18 -5.68 20.23
N LYS A 154 -5.52 -5.46 19.10
CA LYS A 154 -4.11 -5.84 18.87
C LYS A 154 -3.11 -4.74 19.24
N HIS A 155 -3.54 -3.49 19.23
CA HIS A 155 -2.66 -2.32 19.36
C HIS A 155 -3.18 -1.32 20.37
N ASN A 156 -2.88 -1.55 21.64
CA ASN A 156 -3.24 -0.62 22.70
C ASN A 156 -2.52 0.74 22.53
N GLY A 157 -3.27 1.84 22.70
CA GLY A 157 -2.74 3.19 22.65
C GLY A 157 -2.49 3.77 21.25
N ARG A 158 -2.91 3.06 20.19
CA ARG A 158 -2.88 3.60 18.83
C ARG A 158 -4.28 3.98 18.38
N VAL A 159 -4.38 5.12 17.69
CA VAL A 159 -5.63 5.63 17.13
C VAL A 159 -5.53 5.57 15.60
N LEU A 160 -6.56 5.04 14.95
CA LEU A 160 -6.70 5.07 13.50
C LEU A 160 -7.34 6.41 13.09
N LYS A 161 -6.73 7.05 12.09
CA LYS A 161 -7.32 8.18 11.37
C LYS A 161 -7.64 7.71 9.95
N TRP A 162 -8.89 7.79 9.57
CA TRP A 162 -9.32 7.39 8.22
C TRP A 162 -9.05 8.49 7.21
N LEU A 163 -8.35 8.14 6.14
CA LEU A 163 -8.00 9.05 5.06
C LEU A 163 -9.00 8.90 3.90
N TRP A 164 -10.25 9.31 4.14
CA TRP A 164 -11.35 9.16 3.17
C TRP A 164 -11.01 9.66 1.76
N PRO A 165 -10.32 10.81 1.57
CA PRO A 165 -9.97 11.30 0.24
C PRO A 165 -9.04 10.37 -0.55
N LEU A 166 -8.34 9.46 0.14
CA LEU A 166 -7.42 8.50 -0.47
C LEU A 166 -8.04 7.10 -0.63
N CYS A 167 -9.23 6.88 -0.05
CA CYS A 167 -9.94 5.61 -0.19
C CYS A 167 -10.50 5.46 -1.60
N ARG A 168 -10.54 4.22 -2.08
CA ARG A 168 -11.13 3.85 -3.37
C ARG A 168 -12.08 2.68 -3.17
N GLY A 169 -13.15 2.66 -3.94
CA GLY A 169 -14.10 1.57 -3.95
C GLY A 169 -14.60 1.30 -5.36
N GLU A 170 -14.95 0.05 -5.63
CA GLU A 170 -15.61 -0.38 -6.85
C GLU A 170 -17.01 -0.89 -6.50
N LEU A 171 -18.00 -0.39 -7.20
CA LEU A 171 -19.39 -0.84 -7.07
C LEU A 171 -19.82 -1.53 -8.36
N LYS A 172 -20.14 -2.82 -8.26
CA LYS A 172 -20.74 -3.57 -9.36
C LYS A 172 -22.27 -3.58 -9.21
N ALA A 173 -22.94 -2.77 -10.00
CA ALA A 173 -24.41 -2.75 -10.03
C ALA A 173 -24.94 -3.78 -11.03
N ASN A 174 -25.75 -4.72 -10.56
CA ASN A 174 -26.51 -5.67 -11.38
C ASN A 174 -27.88 -5.07 -11.69
N ILE A 175 -27.94 -4.16 -12.66
CA ILE A 175 -29.20 -3.55 -13.10
C ILE A 175 -29.75 -4.41 -14.23
N GLY A 176 -30.52 -5.45 -13.89
CA GLY A 176 -31.22 -6.29 -14.85
C GLY A 176 -32.69 -5.86 -15.00
N LYS A 177 -33.26 -5.98 -16.20
CA LYS A 177 -34.74 -5.97 -16.36
C LYS A 177 -35.31 -7.20 -15.66
N PRO A 178 -36.50 -7.10 -14.98
CA PRO A 178 -37.11 -8.25 -14.38
C PRO A 178 -37.21 -9.40 -15.39
N GLY A 179 -36.64 -10.56 -15.09
CA GLY A 179 -36.64 -11.74 -15.94
C GLY A 179 -35.53 -11.88 -16.98
N LYS A 180 -34.53 -10.98 -17.01
CA LYS A 180 -33.30 -11.21 -17.80
C LYS A 180 -32.10 -11.34 -16.87
N PRO A 181 -31.13 -12.26 -17.17
CA PRO A 181 -29.91 -12.37 -16.39
C PRO A 181 -29.13 -11.05 -16.48
N PRO A 182 -28.39 -10.69 -15.43
CA PRO A 182 -27.49 -9.52 -15.48
C PRO A 182 -26.44 -9.73 -16.56
N PHE A 183 -26.11 -8.65 -17.25
CA PHE A 183 -25.12 -8.64 -18.34
C PHE A 183 -23.75 -9.12 -17.90
#